data_c7811b2fda665b2e00cecb9d3eab61ec
#
_entry.id   c7811b2fda665b2e00cecb9d3eab61ec
#
_cell.length_a   1.000
_cell.length_b   1.000
_cell.length_c   1.000
_cell.angle_alpha   90.00
_cell.angle_beta   90.00
_cell.angle_gamma   90.00
#
_symmetry.space_group_name_H-M   'P 1'
#
loop_
_entity.id
_entity.type
_entity.pdbx_description
1 polymer ?
#
loop_
_entity_poly.entity_id
_entity_poly.type
_entity_poly.pdbx_seq_one_letter_code
_entity_poly.pdbx_strand_id
1 'polypeptide(L)'
;DVSVDEFVGAVKEHQPNIIGMSALLTTTMVNMPEVIKALKAAGLRDKVKVMIGGAPITQNYADQIGADCYSPDAASAVDNAKSFIA
;
A
#
# COMPACT_ATOMS: atom_id res chain seq x y z
N ASP A 1 -1.02 3.45 -15.94
CA ASP A 1 -1.46 2.47 -14.93
C ASP A 1 -0.53 1.27 -14.91
N VAL A 2 -0.17 0.85 -13.71
CA VAL A 2 0.66 -0.33 -13.50
C VAL A 2 -0.26 -1.49 -13.12
N SER A 3 -0.12 -2.62 -13.80
CA SER A 3 -0.91 -3.81 -13.46
C SER A 3 -0.46 -4.37 -12.11
N VAL A 4 -1.33 -5.17 -11.48
CA VAL A 4 -1.00 -5.83 -10.22
C VAL A 4 0.24 -6.71 -10.37
N ASP A 5 0.34 -7.45 -11.47
CA ASP A 5 1.48 -8.33 -11.73
C ASP A 5 2.79 -7.54 -11.89
N GLU A 6 2.75 -6.42 -12.61
CA GLU A 6 3.91 -5.55 -12.76
C GLU A 6 4.35 -4.95 -11.43
N PHE A 7 3.38 -4.57 -10.59
CA PHE A 7 3.65 -4.04 -9.27
C PHE A 7 4.35 -5.08 -8.39
N VAL A 8 3.81 -6.30 -8.35
CA VAL A 8 4.39 -7.39 -7.58
C VAL A 8 5.79 -7.73 -8.09
N GLY A 9 5.98 -7.73 -9.42
CA GLY A 9 7.30 -7.95 -10.01
C GLY A 9 8.32 -6.91 -9.58
N ALA A 10 7.92 -5.63 -9.53
CA ALA A 10 8.78 -4.56 -9.07
C ALA A 10 9.15 -4.72 -7.59
N VAL A 11 8.20 -5.16 -6.76
CA VAL A 11 8.46 -5.42 -5.34
C VAL A 11 9.48 -6.54 -5.17
N LYS A 12 9.38 -7.61 -5.95
CA LYS A 12 10.35 -8.70 -5.92
C LYS A 12 11.73 -8.23 -6.31
N GLU A 13 11.81 -7.41 -7.36
CA GLU A 13 13.09 -6.95 -7.91
C GLU A 13 13.78 -5.96 -6.99
N HIS A 14 13.05 -4.97 -6.48
CA HIS A 14 13.62 -3.86 -5.70
C HIS A 14 13.62 -4.09 -4.21
N GLN A 15 12.80 -5.00 -3.72
CA GLN A 15 12.69 -5.36 -2.31
C GLN A 15 12.55 -4.14 -1.38
N PRO A 16 11.55 -3.26 -1.63
CA PRO A 16 11.36 -2.08 -0.79
C PRO A 16 10.88 -2.48 0.60
N ASN A 17 11.17 -1.64 1.59
CA ASN A 17 10.67 -1.86 2.95
C ASN A 17 9.22 -1.38 3.10
N ILE A 18 8.84 -0.36 2.34
CA ILE A 18 7.54 0.30 2.43
C ILE A 18 6.98 0.47 1.02
N ILE A 19 5.69 0.18 0.89
CA ILE A 19 4.93 0.42 -0.34
C ILE A 19 3.86 1.46 -0.03
N GLY A 20 3.84 2.54 -0.82
CA GLY A 20 2.80 3.55 -0.72
C GLY A 20 1.84 3.42 -1.89
N MET A 21 0.54 3.41 -1.61
CA MET A 21 -0.49 3.42 -2.63
C MET A 21 -1.42 4.60 -2.38
N SER A 22 -1.83 5.28 -3.44
CA SER A 22 -2.79 6.37 -3.34
C SER A 22 -3.89 6.21 -4.36
N ALA A 23 -5.09 6.69 -4.00
CA ALA A 23 -6.23 6.69 -4.91
C ALA A 23 -6.85 8.08 -4.91
N LEU A 24 -7.15 8.59 -6.09
CA LEU A 24 -7.85 9.87 -6.25
C LEU A 24 -9.34 9.64 -6.49
N LEU A 25 -9.70 8.45 -6.97
CA LEU A 25 -11.08 8.10 -7.31
C LEU A 25 -11.43 6.77 -6.64
N THR A 26 -12.72 6.58 -6.36
CA THR A 26 -13.21 5.32 -5.80
C THR A 26 -12.94 4.13 -6.71
N THR A 27 -12.90 4.36 -8.03
CA THR A 27 -12.59 3.31 -9.00
C THR A 27 -11.17 2.79 -8.88
N THR A 28 -10.23 3.63 -8.46
CA THR A 28 -8.83 3.21 -8.29
C THR A 28 -8.60 2.54 -6.95
N MET A 29 -9.40 2.86 -5.92
CA MET A 29 -9.21 2.23 -4.62
C MET A 29 -9.54 0.73 -4.63
N VAL A 30 -10.37 0.25 -5.56
CA VAL A 30 -10.71 -1.19 -5.62
C VAL A 30 -9.50 -2.07 -5.97
N ASN A 31 -8.44 -1.48 -6.54
CA ASN A 31 -7.22 -2.22 -6.87
C ASN A 31 -6.32 -2.45 -5.66
N MET A 32 -6.49 -1.67 -4.60
CA MET A 32 -5.64 -1.77 -3.41
C MET A 32 -5.71 -3.15 -2.74
N PRO A 33 -6.91 -3.73 -2.47
CA PRO A 33 -6.96 -5.06 -1.89
C PRO A 33 -6.43 -6.14 -2.84
N GLU A 34 -6.53 -5.95 -4.16
CA GLU A 34 -5.97 -6.88 -5.13
C GLU A 34 -4.45 -6.92 -5.06
N VAL A 35 -3.82 -5.77 -4.90
CA VAL A 35 -2.36 -5.70 -4.72
C VAL A 35 -1.94 -6.43 -3.45
N ILE A 36 -2.66 -6.20 -2.34
CA ILE A 36 -2.36 -6.86 -1.07
C ILE A 36 -2.52 -8.38 -1.19
N LYS A 37 -3.57 -8.85 -1.86
CA LYS A 37 -3.77 -10.28 -2.13
C LYS A 37 -2.61 -10.86 -2.94
N ALA A 38 -2.19 -10.14 -3.98
CA ALA A 38 -1.11 -10.61 -4.84
C ALA A 38 0.21 -10.67 -4.08
N LEU A 39 0.47 -9.73 -3.18
CA LEU A 39 1.66 -9.75 -2.32
C LEU A 39 1.64 -10.96 -1.39
N LYS A 40 0.48 -11.29 -0.82
CA LYS A 40 0.33 -12.48 0.01
C LYS A 40 0.58 -13.76 -0.78
N ALA A 41 0.02 -13.85 -1.98
CA ALA A 41 0.20 -15.02 -2.85
C ALA A 41 1.66 -15.19 -3.26
N ALA A 42 2.41 -14.10 -3.42
CA ALA A 42 3.82 -14.16 -3.78
C ALA A 42 4.76 -14.34 -2.58
N GLY A 43 4.21 -14.38 -1.35
CA GLY A 43 5.01 -14.51 -0.14
C GLY A 43 5.74 -13.24 0.26
N LEU A 44 5.29 -12.08 -0.24
CA LEU A 44 5.97 -10.81 -0.01
C LEU A 44 5.27 -9.92 1.03
N ARG A 45 4.03 -10.24 1.40
CA ARG A 45 3.23 -9.33 2.24
C ARG A 45 3.90 -9.02 3.58
N ASP A 46 4.53 -10.00 4.20
CA ASP A 46 5.19 -9.83 5.50
C ASP A 46 6.55 -9.14 5.38
N LYS A 47 7.07 -9.00 4.18
CA LYS A 47 8.38 -8.40 3.94
C LYS A 47 8.30 -6.89 3.72
N VAL A 48 7.09 -6.35 3.56
CA VAL A 48 6.88 -4.93 3.26
C VAL A 48 5.80 -4.36 4.17
N LYS A 49 5.87 -3.06 4.41
CA LYS A 49 4.80 -2.31 5.07
C LYS A 49 3.99 -1.58 4.00
N VAL A 50 2.66 -1.66 4.09
CA VAL A 50 1.77 -1.07 3.11
C VAL A 50 1.08 0.14 3.70
N MET A 51 1.29 1.30 3.10
CA MET A 51 0.61 2.55 3.45
C MET A 51 -0.35 2.90 2.34
N ILE A 52 -1.54 3.35 2.70
CA ILE A 52 -2.50 3.83 1.70
C ILE A 52 -2.98 5.22 2.05
N GLY A 53 -3.42 5.95 1.05
CA GLY A 53 -3.91 7.32 1.21
C GLY A 53 -4.66 7.79 -0.01
N GLY A 54 -5.11 9.04 0.03
CA GLY A 54 -5.88 9.65 -1.05
C GLY A 54 -7.24 10.12 -0.57
N ALA A 55 -7.89 11.00 -1.32
CA ALA A 55 -9.13 11.64 -0.92
C ALA A 55 -10.26 10.66 -0.54
N PRO A 56 -10.50 9.55 -1.29
CA PRO A 56 -11.57 8.63 -0.93
C PRO A 56 -11.20 7.61 0.15
N ILE A 57 -9.96 7.59 0.61
CA ILE A 57 -9.47 6.58 1.55
C ILE A 57 -9.74 7.01 2.98
N THR A 58 -10.04 6.03 3.85
CA THR A 58 -10.26 6.23 5.28
C THR A 58 -9.46 5.21 6.08
N GLN A 59 -9.32 5.45 7.38
CA GLN A 59 -8.69 4.49 8.28
C GLN A 59 -9.46 3.16 8.31
N ASN A 60 -10.78 3.23 8.29
CA ASN A 60 -11.61 2.01 8.25
C ASN A 60 -11.33 1.18 7.01
N TYR A 61 -11.17 1.82 5.86
CA TYR A 61 -10.85 1.12 4.62
C TYR A 61 -9.48 0.44 4.71
N ALA A 62 -8.47 1.14 5.26
CA ALA A 62 -7.15 0.58 5.46
C ALA A 62 -7.21 -0.68 6.33
N ASP A 63 -7.99 -0.62 7.42
CA ASP A 63 -8.17 -1.76 8.31
C ASP A 63 -8.84 -2.93 7.60
N GLN A 64 -9.86 -2.65 6.78
CA GLN A 64 -10.61 -3.67 6.05
C GLN A 64 -9.74 -4.43 5.05
N ILE A 65 -8.85 -3.74 4.33
CA ILE A 65 -8.04 -4.38 3.30
C ILE A 65 -6.72 -4.94 3.82
N GLY A 66 -6.41 -4.69 5.08
CA GLY A 66 -5.19 -5.21 5.69
C GLY A 66 -3.94 -4.39 5.41
N ALA A 67 -4.09 -3.09 5.16
CA ALA A 67 -2.94 -2.19 5.05
C ALA A 67 -2.34 -1.94 6.43
N ASP A 68 -1.07 -1.59 6.48
CA ASP A 68 -0.38 -1.33 7.75
C ASP A 68 -0.72 0.04 8.31
N CYS A 69 -0.94 1.03 7.45
CA CYS A 69 -1.39 2.33 7.93
C CYS A 69 -2.12 3.14 6.84
N TYR A 70 -2.82 4.16 7.30
CA TYR A 70 -3.46 5.16 6.47
C TYR A 70 -2.79 6.50 6.72
N SER A 71 -2.45 7.20 5.65
CA SER A 71 -1.82 8.52 5.71
C SER A 71 -2.68 9.53 4.97
N PRO A 72 -3.34 10.46 5.67
CA PRO A 72 -4.24 11.42 5.01
C PRO A 72 -3.52 12.45 4.13
N ASP A 73 -2.23 12.68 4.37
CA ASP A 73 -1.45 13.64 3.61
C ASP A 73 0.03 13.22 3.53
N ALA A 74 0.80 13.99 2.77
CA ALA A 74 2.21 13.68 2.56
C ALA A 74 3.05 13.78 3.85
N ALA A 75 2.73 14.73 4.73
CA ALA A 75 3.45 14.88 5.99
C ALA A 75 3.24 13.67 6.90
N SER A 76 1.99 13.20 7.02
CA SER A 76 1.69 11.99 7.78
C SER A 76 2.36 10.76 7.18
N ALA A 77 2.43 10.69 5.84
CA ALA A 77 3.09 9.58 5.17
C ALA A 77 4.58 9.52 5.52
N VAL A 78 5.25 10.66 5.57
CA VAL A 78 6.66 10.72 5.97
C VAL A 78 6.85 10.24 7.40
N ASP A 79 6.01 10.72 8.32
CA ASP A 79 6.09 10.33 9.72
C ASP A 79 5.85 8.83 9.91
N ASN A 80 4.84 8.29 9.23
CA ASN A 80 4.53 6.87 9.30
C ASN A 80 5.66 6.02 8.70
N ALA A 81 6.24 6.45 7.59
CA ALA A 81 7.35 5.75 6.97
C ALA A 81 8.56 5.71 7.91
N LYS A 82 8.86 6.81 8.57
CA LYS A 82 9.96 6.87 9.55
C LYS A 82 9.72 5.91 10.71
N SER A 83 8.49 5.79 11.19
CA SER A 83 8.17 4.89 12.29
C SER A 83 8.40 3.42 11.94
N PHE A 84 8.19 3.04 10.67
CA PHE A 84 8.39 1.66 10.22
C PHE A 84 9.86 1.25 10.13
N ILE A 85 10.75 2.20 9.90
CA ILE A 85 12.17 1.92 9.69
C ILE A 85 13.06 2.40 10.85
N ALA A 86 12.46 3.05 11.83
CA ALA A 86 13.18 3.60 12.98
C ALA A 86 13.67 2.51 13.94
#